data_b36040c8fbcbfb5f6040996a56290b5b
#
_entry.id   b36040c8fbcbfb5f6040996a56290b5b
#
_cell.length_a   1.000
_cell.length_b   1.000
_cell.length_c   1.000
_cell.angle_alpha   90.00
_cell.angle_beta   90.00
_cell.angle_gamma   90.00
#
_symmetry.space_group_name_H-M   'P 1'
#
loop_
_entity.id
_entity.type
_entity.pdbx_description
1 polymer ?
#
loop_
_entity_poly.entity_id
_entity_poly.type
_entity_poly.pdbx_seq_one_letter_code
_entity_poly.pdbx_strand_id
1 'polypeptide(L)'
;MTEILNGPSFSRHDNPKKLIFMLHGYGDNAANFMHLAHPIDQEEWQAAYIALNAPGVISGNFMGYQWFDLYPNGVYIADAGPKEFDQINKEVNESVKKIIKTIDQYCE
;
A
#
# COMPACT_ATOMS: atom_id res chain seq x y z
N MET A 1 1.89 17.68 7.97
CA MET A 1 0.58 17.03 7.70
C MET A 1 0.82 15.75 6.90
N THR A 2 0.20 14.65 7.31
CA THR A 2 0.37 13.37 6.63
C THR A 2 -0.49 13.32 5.38
N GLU A 3 0.12 13.03 4.24
CA GLU A 3 -0.62 12.88 2.98
C GLU A 3 -1.34 11.54 2.95
N ILE A 4 -2.49 11.52 2.26
CA ILE A 4 -3.18 10.26 2.02
C ILE A 4 -2.58 9.58 0.80
N LEU A 5 -2.74 8.27 0.75
CA LEU A 5 -2.25 7.47 -0.38
C LEU A 5 -3.30 7.44 -1.47
N ASN A 6 -2.86 7.25 -2.70
CA ASN A 6 -3.77 7.20 -3.85
C ASN A 6 -3.70 5.85 -4.54
N GLY A 7 -4.67 5.63 -5.42
CA GLY A 7 -4.72 4.42 -6.22
C GLY A 7 -6.11 4.20 -6.79
N PRO A 8 -6.25 3.22 -7.70
CA PRO A 8 -7.52 2.95 -8.34
C PRO A 8 -8.52 2.26 -7.41
N SER A 9 -9.79 2.33 -7.79
CA SER A 9 -10.85 1.64 -7.07
C SER A 9 -11.67 0.81 -8.05
N PHE A 10 -12.32 -0.23 -7.54
CA PHE A 10 -13.16 -1.12 -8.31
C PHE A 10 -14.34 -1.60 -7.47
N SER A 11 -15.54 -1.52 -8.04
CA SER A 11 -16.74 -2.09 -7.41
C SER A 11 -17.74 -2.51 -8.48
N ARG A 12 -18.38 -3.65 -8.26
CA ARG A 12 -19.51 -4.09 -9.10
C ARG A 12 -20.84 -3.59 -8.54
N HIS A 13 -20.83 -2.90 -7.41
CA HIS A 13 -22.02 -2.49 -6.68
C HIS A 13 -22.09 -0.98 -6.56
N ASP A 14 -23.28 -0.41 -6.75
CA ASP A 14 -23.50 1.03 -6.61
C ASP A 14 -23.38 1.48 -5.16
N ASN A 15 -23.83 0.63 -4.23
CA ASN A 15 -23.78 0.91 -2.79
C ASN A 15 -23.07 -0.20 -2.05
N PRO A 16 -21.73 -0.26 -2.17
CA PRO A 16 -20.99 -1.32 -1.49
C PRO A 16 -21.11 -1.19 0.03
N LYS A 17 -21.16 -2.33 0.69
CA LYS A 17 -21.30 -2.40 2.14
C LYS A 17 -19.96 -2.59 2.84
N LYS A 18 -18.91 -2.93 2.10
CA LYS A 18 -17.56 -3.16 2.63
C LYS A 18 -16.54 -2.47 1.77
N LEU A 19 -15.49 -1.99 2.40
CA LEU A 19 -14.33 -1.46 1.69
C LEU A 19 -13.15 -2.40 1.96
N ILE A 20 -12.51 -2.86 0.90
CA ILE A 20 -11.34 -3.71 1.00
C ILE A 20 -10.15 -2.94 0.44
N PHE A 21 -9.19 -2.66 1.30
CA PHE A 21 -7.98 -1.95 0.91
C PHE A 21 -6.90 -2.95 0.54
N MET A 22 -6.32 -2.77 -0.65
CA MET A 22 -5.33 -3.70 -1.18
C MET A 22 -3.95 -3.06 -1.15
N LEU A 23 -3.00 -3.73 -0.53
CA LEU A 23 -1.63 -3.24 -0.38
C LEU A 23 -0.70 -4.14 -1.19
N HIS A 24 -0.05 -3.56 -2.20
CA HIS A 24 0.85 -4.30 -3.08
C HIS A 24 2.16 -4.65 -2.39
N GLY A 25 2.94 -5.55 -3.01
CA GLY A 25 4.27 -5.89 -2.52
C GLY A 25 5.33 -4.90 -2.96
N TYR A 26 6.55 -5.12 -2.47
CA TYR A 26 7.71 -4.32 -2.83
C TYR A 26 7.93 -4.34 -4.35
N GLY A 27 8.10 -3.19 -4.94
CA GLY A 27 8.39 -3.07 -6.36
C GLY A 27 7.16 -3.12 -7.26
N ASP A 28 5.98 -3.32 -6.70
CA ASP A 28 4.73 -3.35 -7.45
C ASP A 28 4.03 -2.00 -7.36
N ASN A 29 2.79 -1.94 -7.84
CA ASN A 29 1.98 -0.73 -7.76
C ASN A 29 0.49 -1.10 -7.65
N ALA A 30 -0.31 -0.10 -7.28
CA ALA A 30 -1.74 -0.33 -7.05
C ALA A 30 -2.48 -0.73 -8.32
N ALA A 31 -2.14 -0.15 -9.46
CA ALA A 31 -2.83 -0.47 -10.72
C ALA A 31 -2.65 -1.94 -11.09
N ASN A 32 -1.45 -2.48 -10.95
CA ASN A 32 -1.20 -3.90 -11.20
C ASN A 32 -1.90 -4.78 -10.17
N PHE A 33 -1.81 -4.41 -8.90
CA PHE A 33 -2.38 -5.22 -7.84
C PHE A 33 -3.90 -5.28 -7.90
N MET A 34 -4.53 -4.23 -8.41
CA MET A 34 -5.99 -4.17 -8.55
C MET A 34 -6.53 -5.28 -9.45
N HIS A 35 -5.73 -5.82 -10.36
CA HIS A 35 -6.15 -6.93 -11.22
C HIS A 35 -6.54 -8.17 -10.43
N LEU A 36 -6.12 -8.29 -9.17
CA LEU A 36 -6.51 -9.40 -8.31
C LEU A 36 -7.92 -9.25 -7.75
N ALA A 37 -8.47 -8.03 -7.75
CA ALA A 37 -9.78 -7.78 -7.14
C ALA A 37 -10.89 -8.59 -7.81
N HIS A 38 -10.93 -8.59 -9.14
CA HIS A 38 -11.97 -9.27 -9.88
C HIS A 38 -12.00 -10.78 -9.60
N PRO A 39 -10.88 -11.51 -9.71
CA PRO A 39 -10.92 -12.96 -9.47
C PRO A 39 -11.15 -13.37 -8.01
N ILE A 40 -10.82 -12.52 -7.04
CA ILE A 40 -11.03 -12.87 -5.62
C ILE A 40 -12.37 -12.40 -5.08
N ASP A 41 -13.06 -11.50 -5.80
CA ASP A 41 -14.28 -10.90 -5.32
C ASP A 41 -15.40 -11.94 -5.20
N GLN A 42 -16.21 -11.80 -4.14
CA GLN A 42 -17.40 -12.61 -3.90
C GLN A 42 -18.59 -11.67 -3.92
N GLU A 43 -19.63 -12.04 -4.68
CA GLU A 43 -20.80 -11.19 -4.83
C GLU A 43 -21.48 -10.89 -3.49
N GLU A 44 -21.56 -11.87 -2.61
CA GLU A 44 -22.20 -11.73 -1.31
C GLU A 44 -21.46 -10.74 -0.38
N TRP A 45 -20.22 -10.41 -0.68
CA TRP A 45 -19.47 -9.43 0.11
C TRP A 45 -19.97 -8.01 -0.14
N GLN A 46 -20.48 -7.73 -1.33
CA GLN A 46 -20.89 -6.38 -1.74
C GLN A 46 -19.80 -5.36 -1.45
N ALA A 47 -18.59 -5.69 -1.86
CA ALA A 47 -17.40 -4.91 -1.53
C ALA A 47 -16.97 -3.98 -2.66
N ALA A 48 -16.39 -2.85 -2.26
CA ALA A 48 -15.58 -2.01 -3.14
C ALA A 48 -14.12 -2.23 -2.77
N TYR A 49 -13.25 -2.23 -3.77
CA TYR A 49 -11.82 -2.45 -3.60
C TYR A 49 -11.08 -1.16 -3.88
N ILE A 50 -10.15 -0.83 -3.02
CA ILE A 50 -9.31 0.37 -3.18
C ILE A 50 -7.88 -0.09 -3.03
N ALA A 51 -7.12 -0.02 -4.13
CA ALA A 51 -5.70 -0.36 -4.09
C ALA A 51 -4.90 0.91 -3.85
N LEU A 52 -3.95 0.85 -2.94
CA LEU A 52 -3.15 2.01 -2.57
C LEU A 52 -1.71 1.85 -3.03
N ASN A 53 -1.16 2.90 -3.64
CA ASN A 53 0.26 2.96 -3.94
C ASN A 53 1.03 3.27 -2.65
N ALA A 54 2.12 2.55 -2.43
CA ALA A 54 3.01 2.84 -1.31
C ALA A 54 3.63 4.24 -1.48
N PRO A 55 4.01 4.89 -0.36
CA PRO A 55 4.48 6.27 -0.42
C PRO A 55 5.88 6.46 -0.98
N GLY A 56 6.72 5.42 -0.98
CA GLY A 56 8.09 5.53 -1.46
C GLY A 56 8.25 5.06 -2.88
N VAL A 57 9.17 5.68 -3.62
CA VAL A 57 9.52 5.21 -4.97
C VAL A 57 10.86 4.49 -4.91
N ILE A 58 11.01 3.51 -5.79
CA ILE A 58 12.26 2.74 -5.87
C ILE A 58 13.14 3.37 -6.93
N SER A 59 14.37 3.75 -6.54
CA SER A 59 15.32 4.36 -7.45
C SER A 59 15.59 3.43 -8.64
N GLY A 60 15.47 3.97 -9.85
CA GLY A 60 15.69 3.21 -11.07
C GLY A 60 14.52 2.36 -11.52
N ASN A 61 13.41 2.35 -10.79
CA ASN A 61 12.22 1.62 -11.17
C ASN A 61 11.01 2.56 -11.17
N PHE A 62 10.68 3.10 -12.34
CA PHE A 62 9.65 4.12 -12.48
C PHE A 62 8.23 3.61 -12.22
N MET A 63 8.02 2.30 -12.23
CA MET A 63 6.69 1.70 -12.07
C MET A 63 6.49 1.09 -10.69
N GLY A 64 7.51 1.07 -9.84
CA GLY A 64 7.48 0.38 -8.57
C GLY A 64 7.52 1.31 -7.37
N TYR A 65 6.80 0.90 -6.32
CA TYR A 65 6.73 1.62 -5.05
C TYR A 65 7.14 0.73 -3.90
N GLN A 66 7.45 1.33 -2.77
CA GLN A 66 7.87 0.60 -1.57
C GLN A 66 7.23 1.19 -0.33
N TRP A 67 6.88 0.31 0.62
CA TRP A 67 6.35 0.71 1.93
C TRP A 67 7.50 1.07 2.87
N PHE A 68 8.64 0.44 2.67
CA PHE A 68 9.90 0.75 3.34
C PHE A 68 11.05 0.28 2.46
N ASP A 69 12.24 0.82 2.71
CA ASP A 69 13.42 0.50 1.91
C ASP A 69 14.00 -0.85 2.30
N LEU A 70 14.29 -1.70 1.32
CA LEU A 70 14.97 -2.99 1.57
C LEU A 70 16.48 -2.83 1.68
N TYR A 71 17.01 -1.65 1.38
CA TYR A 71 18.44 -1.36 1.45
C TYR A 71 18.69 -0.12 2.31
N PRO A 72 18.24 -0.11 3.58
CA PRO A 72 18.44 1.06 4.45
C PRO A 72 19.93 1.35 4.59
N ASN A 73 20.32 2.61 4.34
CA ASN A 73 21.72 3.04 4.34
C ASN A 73 22.60 2.24 3.39
N GLY A 74 22.01 1.66 2.33
CA GLY A 74 22.74 0.83 1.36
C GLY A 74 23.00 -0.60 1.80
N VAL A 75 22.50 -1.01 2.98
CA VAL A 75 22.69 -2.35 3.52
C VAL A 75 21.44 -3.19 3.25
N TYR A 76 21.60 -4.36 2.62
CA TYR A 76 20.46 -5.24 2.35
C TYR A 76 19.83 -5.70 3.68
N ILE A 77 18.49 -5.77 3.71
CA ILE A 77 17.72 -6.04 4.92
C ILE A 77 18.17 -7.32 5.64
N ALA A 78 18.60 -8.35 4.90
CA ALA A 78 19.07 -9.59 5.51
C ALA A 78 20.36 -9.40 6.30
N ASP A 79 21.12 -8.35 6.00
CA ASP A 79 22.40 -8.03 6.66
C ASP A 79 22.27 -6.85 7.62
N ALA A 80 21.04 -6.41 7.89
CA ALA A 80 20.79 -5.20 8.67
C ALA A 80 21.22 -5.32 10.13
N GLY A 81 21.77 -4.22 10.65
CA GLY A 81 22.07 -4.08 12.06
C GLY A 81 21.11 -3.12 12.74
N PRO A 82 21.38 -2.73 14.01
CA PRO A 82 20.47 -1.86 14.77
C PRO A 82 20.10 -0.54 14.09
N LYS A 83 21.06 0.10 13.42
CA LYS A 83 20.79 1.38 12.74
C LYS A 83 19.81 1.21 11.59
N GLU A 84 19.98 0.14 10.80
CA GLU A 84 19.11 -0.15 9.66
C GLU A 84 17.73 -0.55 10.12
N PHE A 85 17.62 -1.31 11.23
CA PHE A 85 16.33 -1.66 11.79
C PHE A 85 15.58 -0.43 12.33
N ASP A 86 16.29 0.52 12.92
CA ASP A 86 15.68 1.77 13.36
C ASP A 86 15.08 2.53 12.18
N GLN A 87 15.82 2.58 11.06
CA GLN A 87 15.36 3.24 9.84
C GLN A 87 14.12 2.53 9.28
N ILE A 88 14.16 1.20 9.22
CA ILE A 88 13.04 0.39 8.72
C ILE A 88 11.81 0.64 9.58
N ASN A 89 11.96 0.59 10.91
CA ASN A 89 10.84 0.82 11.83
C ASN A 89 10.22 2.19 11.63
N LYS A 90 11.04 3.20 11.40
CA LYS A 90 10.55 4.57 11.15
C LYS A 90 9.72 4.61 9.87
N GLU A 91 10.22 4.01 8.79
CA GLU A 91 9.52 4.01 7.50
C GLU A 91 8.24 3.20 7.55
N VAL A 92 8.25 2.05 8.22
CA VAL A 92 7.06 1.23 8.41
C VAL A 92 6.00 2.02 9.20
N ASN A 93 6.40 2.69 10.28
CA ASN A 93 5.46 3.47 11.08
C ASN A 93 4.86 4.62 10.27
N GLU A 94 5.65 5.28 9.44
CA GLU A 94 5.14 6.35 8.58
C GLU A 94 4.16 5.83 7.54
N SER A 95 4.47 4.66 6.94
CA SER A 95 3.56 4.03 5.98
C SER A 95 2.25 3.64 6.64
N VAL A 96 2.30 3.05 7.83
CA VAL A 96 1.10 2.67 8.59
C VAL A 96 0.24 3.89 8.89
N LYS A 97 0.84 5.00 9.31
CA LYS A 97 0.10 6.23 9.57
C LYS A 97 -0.61 6.74 8.32
N LYS A 98 0.05 6.68 7.17
CA LYS A 98 -0.56 7.10 5.91
C LYS A 98 -1.70 6.18 5.50
N ILE A 99 -1.54 4.87 5.69
CA ILE A 99 -2.59 3.90 5.40
C ILE A 99 -3.81 4.20 6.28
N ILE A 100 -3.62 4.36 7.59
CA ILE A 100 -4.70 4.63 8.52
C ILE A 100 -5.42 5.93 8.15
N LYS A 101 -4.69 6.97 7.84
CA LYS A 101 -5.29 8.24 7.46
C LYS A 101 -6.11 8.10 6.18
N THR A 102 -5.60 7.35 5.21
CA THR A 102 -6.31 7.10 3.96
C THR A 102 -7.61 6.35 4.20
N ILE A 103 -7.56 5.29 5.04
CA ILE A 103 -8.76 4.53 5.41
C ILE A 103 -9.79 5.45 6.07
N ASP A 104 -9.36 6.28 7.00
CA ASP A 104 -10.26 7.23 7.68
C ASP A 104 -10.94 8.16 6.70
N GLN A 105 -10.22 8.63 5.69
CA GLN A 105 -10.79 9.50 4.65
C GLN A 105 -11.91 8.79 3.88
N TYR A 106 -11.70 7.54 3.50
CA TYR A 106 -12.71 6.78 2.76
C TYR A 106 -13.92 6.42 3.60
N CYS A 107 -13.76 6.34 4.92
CA CYS A 107 -14.83 5.93 5.82
C CYS A 107 -15.64 7.10 6.38
N GLU A 108 -15.31 8.31 5.98
CA GLU A 108 -16.06 9.50 6.40
C GLU A 108 -17.42 9.60 5.72
#